data_77e1e32715e264f9c435a5de2814774c
#
_entry.id   77e1e32715e264f9c435a5de2814774c
#
_cell.length_a   1.000
_cell.length_b   1.000
_cell.length_c   1.000
_cell.angle_alpha   90.00
_cell.angle_beta   90.00
_cell.angle_gamma   90.00
#
_symmetry.space_group_name_H-M   'P 1'
#
loop_
_entity.id
_entity.type
_entity.pdbx_description
1 polymer ?
#
loop_
_entity_poly.entity_id
_entity_poly.type
_entity_poly.pdbx_seq_one_letter_code
_entity_poly.pdbx_strand_id
1 'polypeptide(L)'
;MSFEPRKQRAARIAFVAASIGAAAVPSAFAQTASTDVATVSAESLMQENWRETIARTSVPHEGCFHAEYPSAVWVEMDCSVAPDKVYVPRRSSGVQTVGNGADYAASVTNLISATVGTFPTVTGVTSEKDGSSNVYSIQLNSNFMSTAACNGHSGCLAWEQFVYSSSETSAFMQYWLIDYGNSCPSGWNSYDGSCYKNSAAVTVPKEPITSLSTLKLSGTAVSGGTDTLVFTAGTKAYSTTGKDSVTDLATAWDQSEFNIIGDGGGSKATFNSGSSITVKVAVTHGSTTAPTCASNAGTTGETNNLTLGSCSGVSGSTPYIQFKESN
;
A
#
# COMPACT_ATOMS: atom_id res chain seq x y z
N MET A 1 50.54 38.23 -45.21
CA MET A 1 49.84 39.49 -44.90
C MET A 1 49.62 39.46 -43.42
N SER A 2 50.56 39.87 -42.67
CA SER A 2 51.00 41.11 -42.06
C SER A 2 49.83 42.02 -41.65
N PHE A 3 49.65 42.19 -40.39
CA PHE A 3 49.73 43.44 -39.67
C PHE A 3 49.50 43.29 -38.18
N GLU A 4 50.32 43.98 -37.50
CA GLU A 4 50.79 44.11 -36.11
C GLU A 4 49.90 45.02 -35.24
N PRO A 5 50.28 45.27 -33.97
CA PRO A 5 49.42 45.53 -32.81
C PRO A 5 49.34 47.03 -32.47
N ARG A 6 48.41 47.42 -31.58
CA ARG A 6 48.41 48.77 -31.00
C ARG A 6 48.44 48.77 -29.48
N LYS A 7 49.44 49.54 -29.06
CA LYS A 7 49.99 49.85 -27.75
C LYS A 7 49.04 50.55 -26.76
N GLN A 8 49.30 50.18 -25.51
CA GLN A 8 49.17 50.88 -24.24
C GLN A 8 48.87 52.40 -24.22
N ARG A 9 48.05 52.81 -23.24
CA ARG A 9 48.35 54.02 -22.45
C ARG A 9 47.92 53.79 -20.99
N ALA A 10 48.93 53.93 -20.09
CA ALA A 10 48.77 54.07 -18.68
C ALA A 10 48.43 55.55 -18.35
N ALA A 11 47.53 55.74 -17.38
CA ALA A 11 47.38 57.04 -16.72
C ALA A 11 47.40 56.80 -15.21
N ARG A 12 48.42 57.35 -14.61
CA ARG A 12 48.57 57.49 -13.12
C ARG A 12 47.77 58.71 -12.71
N ILE A 13 46.98 58.60 -11.63
CA ILE A 13 46.49 59.76 -10.87
C ILE A 13 46.54 59.39 -9.38
N ALA A 14 46.93 60.41 -8.61
CA ALA A 14 47.51 60.46 -7.28
C ALA A 14 46.51 60.16 -6.14
N PHE A 15 47.14 59.77 -5.03
CA PHE A 15 46.55 59.65 -3.68
C PHE A 15 46.01 60.94 -3.13
N VAL A 16 44.78 60.85 -2.56
CA VAL A 16 44.35 61.75 -1.47
C VAL A 16 43.88 60.89 -0.31
N ALA A 17 44.60 60.98 0.79
CA ALA A 17 44.20 60.39 2.06
C ALA A 17 43.16 61.26 2.74
N ALA A 18 41.99 60.74 3.03
CA ALA A 18 41.04 61.35 3.96
C ALA A 18 40.68 60.33 5.03
N SER A 19 41.15 60.52 6.22
CA SER A 19 40.76 59.82 7.44
C SER A 19 39.35 60.20 7.87
N ILE A 20 38.43 59.26 7.91
CA ILE A 20 37.13 59.45 8.55
C ILE A 20 36.88 58.25 9.46
N GLY A 21 36.39 58.56 10.67
CA GLY A 21 36.29 57.70 11.82
C GLY A 21 35.43 56.48 11.68
N ALA A 22 35.82 55.42 12.37
CA ALA A 22 35.11 54.16 12.50
C ALA A 22 33.87 54.33 13.40
N ALA A 23 32.68 54.29 12.81
CA ALA A 23 31.45 53.95 13.52
C ALA A 23 31.23 52.46 13.39
N ALA A 24 31.36 51.73 14.51
CA ALA A 24 31.02 50.34 14.58
C ALA A 24 29.50 50.16 14.50
N VAL A 25 29.01 49.63 13.38
CA VAL A 25 27.63 49.17 13.24
C VAL A 25 27.63 47.70 13.65
N PRO A 26 26.77 47.26 14.60
CA PRO A 26 26.65 45.83 14.91
C PRO A 26 26.01 45.13 13.72
N SER A 27 26.75 44.26 13.08
CA SER A 27 26.23 43.31 12.07
C SER A 27 25.29 42.35 12.76
N ALA A 28 23.99 42.54 12.63
CA ALA A 28 22.99 41.51 12.93
C ALA A 28 23.19 40.39 11.89
N PHE A 29 23.80 39.28 12.31
CA PHE A 29 23.73 38.06 11.55
C PHE A 29 22.28 37.62 11.52
N ALA A 30 21.62 37.83 10.39
CA ALA A 30 20.38 37.14 10.08
C ALA A 30 20.75 35.66 9.96
N GLN A 31 20.45 34.86 10.99
CA GLN A 31 20.37 33.42 10.89
C GLN A 31 19.29 33.12 9.87
N THR A 32 19.68 32.81 8.63
CA THR A 32 18.82 32.14 7.68
C THR A 32 18.49 30.78 8.30
N ALA A 33 17.24 30.60 8.73
CA ALA A 33 16.72 29.30 9.08
C ALA A 33 16.90 28.42 7.83
N SER A 34 17.87 27.53 7.87
CA SER A 34 18.03 26.43 6.94
C SER A 34 16.77 25.59 7.11
N THR A 35 15.84 25.66 6.17
CA THR A 35 14.81 24.64 6.02
C THR A 35 15.57 23.40 5.54
N ASP A 36 15.89 22.50 6.47
CA ASP A 36 16.33 21.15 6.17
C ASP A 36 15.18 20.44 5.41
N VAL A 37 15.13 20.65 4.12
CA VAL A 37 14.46 19.71 3.22
C VAL A 37 15.36 18.50 3.25
N ALA A 38 14.94 17.46 3.98
CA ALA A 38 15.62 16.18 3.98
C ALA A 38 15.76 15.71 2.54
N THR A 39 16.96 15.80 1.99
CA THR A 39 17.24 15.31 0.63
C THR A 39 17.12 13.80 0.67
N VAL A 40 16.06 13.26 0.05
CA VAL A 40 15.92 11.82 -0.13
C VAL A 40 17.19 11.33 -0.86
N SER A 41 17.89 10.37 -0.30
CA SER A 41 19.13 9.86 -0.90
C SER A 41 18.82 9.18 -2.24
N ALA A 42 19.78 9.20 -3.17
CA ALA A 42 19.64 8.49 -4.44
C ALA A 42 19.36 7.00 -4.23
N GLU A 43 19.97 6.41 -3.21
CA GLU A 43 19.74 5.01 -2.82
C GLU A 43 18.30 4.76 -2.37
N SER A 44 17.73 5.64 -1.55
CA SER A 44 16.33 5.52 -1.12
C SER A 44 15.36 5.60 -2.30
N LEU A 45 15.66 6.44 -3.31
CA LEU A 45 14.86 6.52 -4.54
C LEU A 45 14.99 5.26 -5.39
N MET A 46 16.20 4.68 -5.50
CA MET A 46 16.41 3.43 -6.22
C MET A 46 15.67 2.27 -5.55
N GLN A 47 15.70 2.17 -4.22
CA GLN A 47 14.95 1.17 -3.46
C GLN A 47 13.43 1.35 -3.63
N GLU A 48 12.93 2.59 -3.62
CA GLU A 48 11.51 2.86 -3.85
C GLU A 48 11.09 2.45 -5.27
N ASN A 49 11.86 2.80 -6.29
CA ASN A 49 11.60 2.38 -7.67
C ASN A 49 11.63 0.85 -7.82
N TRP A 50 12.55 0.19 -7.11
CA TRP A 50 12.59 -1.27 -7.09
C TRP A 50 11.32 -1.87 -6.47
N ARG A 51 10.86 -1.35 -5.31
CA ARG A 51 9.60 -1.79 -4.69
C ARG A 51 8.39 -1.61 -5.60
N GLU A 52 8.31 -0.47 -6.31
CA GLU A 52 7.26 -0.24 -7.31
C GLU A 52 7.33 -1.24 -8.48
N THR A 53 8.53 -1.59 -8.91
CA THR A 53 8.76 -2.53 -10.00
C THR A 53 8.39 -3.95 -9.58
N ILE A 54 8.94 -4.43 -8.45
CA ILE A 54 8.74 -5.82 -8.02
C ILE A 54 7.29 -6.09 -7.63
N ALA A 55 6.57 -5.11 -7.08
CA ALA A 55 5.14 -5.22 -6.75
C ALA A 55 4.25 -5.46 -7.98
N ARG A 56 4.78 -5.24 -9.20
CA ARG A 56 4.08 -5.45 -10.48
C ARG A 56 4.72 -6.53 -11.34
N THR A 57 5.82 -7.13 -10.87
CA THR A 57 6.54 -8.17 -11.60
C THR A 57 5.88 -9.52 -11.35
N SER A 58 5.38 -10.14 -12.41
CA SER A 58 4.76 -11.47 -12.33
C SER A 58 5.75 -12.51 -11.80
N VAL A 59 5.27 -13.43 -10.98
CA VAL A 59 6.02 -14.62 -10.59
C VAL A 59 6.06 -15.64 -11.73
N PRO A 60 7.07 -16.54 -11.78
CA PRO A 60 7.27 -17.43 -12.94
C PRO A 60 6.20 -18.56 -13.05
N HIS A 61 5.61 -18.96 -11.93
CA HIS A 61 4.59 -20.03 -11.85
C HIS A 61 3.85 -19.98 -10.51
N GLU A 62 2.92 -20.91 -10.26
CA GLU A 62 2.28 -21.06 -8.95
C GLU A 62 3.33 -21.46 -7.88
N GLY A 63 3.26 -20.82 -6.69
CA GLY A 63 4.17 -21.10 -5.58
C GLY A 63 4.44 -19.88 -4.71
N CYS A 64 5.52 -19.98 -3.94
CA CYS A 64 6.00 -18.93 -3.05
C CYS A 64 7.40 -18.47 -3.47
N PHE A 65 7.63 -17.17 -3.41
CA PHE A 65 8.85 -16.57 -3.93
C PHE A 65 9.34 -15.45 -3.02
N HIS A 66 10.62 -15.16 -3.13
CA HIS A 66 11.23 -13.93 -2.59
C HIS A 66 12.10 -13.25 -3.64
N ALA A 67 12.34 -11.96 -3.45
CA ALA A 67 13.33 -11.20 -4.19
C ALA A 67 14.02 -10.20 -3.26
N GLU A 68 15.25 -9.83 -3.57
CA GLU A 68 16.03 -8.89 -2.77
C GLU A 68 16.69 -7.83 -3.66
N TYR A 69 16.54 -6.57 -3.28
CA TYR A 69 17.17 -5.43 -3.94
C TYR A 69 18.68 -5.65 -4.10
N PRO A 70 19.30 -5.30 -5.25
CA PRO A 70 18.66 -4.63 -6.39
C PRO A 70 18.06 -5.57 -7.45
N SER A 71 18.05 -6.90 -7.22
CA SER A 71 17.50 -7.86 -8.18
C SER A 71 15.97 -7.82 -8.20
N ALA A 72 15.38 -7.81 -9.41
CA ALA A 72 13.95 -7.99 -9.60
C ALA A 72 13.59 -9.42 -10.06
N VAL A 73 14.49 -10.37 -9.83
CA VAL A 73 14.28 -11.78 -10.19
C VAL A 73 13.71 -12.51 -8.98
N TRP A 74 12.57 -13.16 -9.18
CA TRP A 74 11.95 -14.01 -8.19
C TRP A 74 12.75 -15.31 -7.99
N VAL A 75 13.02 -15.65 -6.74
CA VAL A 75 13.64 -16.91 -6.32
C VAL A 75 12.59 -17.70 -5.58
N GLU A 76 12.37 -18.95 -6.00
CA GLU A 76 11.42 -19.84 -5.36
C GLU A 76 11.83 -20.18 -3.92
N MET A 77 10.84 -20.30 -3.04
CA MET A 77 11.01 -20.71 -1.65
C MET A 77 9.85 -21.60 -1.23
N ASP A 78 10.03 -22.34 -0.15
CA ASP A 78 8.98 -23.19 0.40
C ASP A 78 7.80 -22.33 0.87
N CYS A 79 6.60 -22.72 0.47
CA CYS A 79 5.38 -22.16 1.03
C CYS A 79 5.16 -22.67 2.47
N SER A 80 4.61 -21.85 3.30
CA SER A 80 4.11 -22.20 4.63
C SER A 80 2.59 -22.39 4.63
N VAL A 81 2.09 -22.99 5.69
CA VAL A 81 0.65 -23.05 5.95
C VAL A 81 0.21 -21.67 6.45
N ALA A 82 -0.85 -21.13 5.88
CA ALA A 82 -1.43 -19.87 6.37
C ALA A 82 -1.93 -20.06 7.81
N PRO A 83 -1.86 -19.01 8.63
CA PRO A 83 -2.33 -19.04 10.00
C PRO A 83 -3.85 -19.31 10.05
N ASP A 84 -4.30 -20.01 11.09
CA ASP A 84 -5.72 -20.18 11.39
C ASP A 84 -6.26 -18.91 12.09
N LYS A 85 -6.26 -17.82 11.33
CA LYS A 85 -6.73 -16.50 11.75
C LYS A 85 -7.77 -16.00 10.78
N VAL A 86 -8.87 -15.49 11.30
CA VAL A 86 -10.00 -15.02 10.48
C VAL A 86 -9.94 -13.50 10.38
N TYR A 87 -9.93 -12.96 9.17
CA TYR A 87 -10.11 -11.54 8.86
C TYR A 87 -11.56 -11.38 8.46
N VAL A 88 -12.35 -10.84 9.41
CA VAL A 88 -13.80 -11.03 9.38
C VAL A 88 -14.51 -10.10 8.40
N PRO A 89 -15.48 -10.62 7.63
CA PRO A 89 -16.38 -9.77 6.89
C PRO A 89 -17.33 -9.05 7.84
N ARG A 90 -17.60 -7.78 7.57
CA ARG A 90 -18.71 -7.06 8.21
C ARG A 90 -19.90 -7.12 7.27
N ARG A 91 -21.02 -7.61 7.77
CA ARG A 91 -22.29 -7.64 7.01
C ARG A 91 -23.04 -6.33 7.23
N SER A 92 -23.51 -5.71 6.15
CA SER A 92 -24.48 -4.62 6.20
C SER A 92 -25.62 -4.91 5.22
N SER A 93 -26.83 -4.48 5.56
CA SER A 93 -27.96 -4.55 4.63
C SER A 93 -27.82 -3.42 3.60
N GLY A 94 -27.63 -3.73 2.31
CA GLY A 94 -27.59 -2.75 1.22
C GLY A 94 -26.45 -2.92 0.24
N VAL A 95 -26.24 -1.94 -0.62
CA VAL A 95 -25.09 -1.89 -1.53
C VAL A 95 -23.81 -1.82 -0.70
N GLN A 96 -22.91 -2.75 -0.95
CA GLN A 96 -21.72 -2.92 -0.13
C GLN A 96 -20.51 -2.36 -0.86
N THR A 97 -20.06 -1.18 -0.43
CA THR A 97 -18.73 -0.65 -0.79
C THR A 97 -17.69 -1.33 0.08
N VAL A 98 -16.62 -1.82 -0.50
CA VAL A 98 -15.52 -2.41 0.28
C VAL A 98 -14.89 -1.38 1.20
N GLY A 99 -14.47 -1.78 2.37
CA GLY A 99 -13.80 -0.92 3.35
C GLY A 99 -14.21 -1.16 4.80
N ASN A 100 -13.54 -0.47 5.72
CA ASN A 100 -13.68 -0.66 7.16
C ASN A 100 -14.54 0.39 7.89
N GLY A 101 -15.12 1.34 7.16
CA GLY A 101 -15.91 2.45 7.72
C GLY A 101 -15.09 3.71 8.03
N ALA A 102 -13.78 3.66 7.93
CA ALA A 102 -12.87 4.77 8.20
C ALA A 102 -11.80 4.97 7.09
N ASP A 103 -12.10 4.50 5.86
CA ASP A 103 -11.23 4.60 4.69
C ASP A 103 -12.03 4.87 3.41
N TYR A 104 -11.34 4.94 2.26
CA TYR A 104 -11.94 4.99 0.94
C TYR A 104 -11.50 3.81 0.10
N ALA A 105 -12.42 3.27 -0.69
CA ALA A 105 -12.12 2.31 -1.74
C ALA A 105 -11.90 3.01 -3.09
N ALA A 106 -10.95 2.50 -3.88
CA ALA A 106 -10.82 2.84 -5.29
C ALA A 106 -11.92 2.09 -6.07
N SER A 107 -12.89 2.80 -6.64
CA SER A 107 -13.97 2.23 -7.44
C SER A 107 -13.81 2.61 -8.91
N VAL A 108 -13.98 1.64 -9.79
CA VAL A 108 -13.84 1.78 -11.24
C VAL A 108 -15.02 1.13 -11.97
N THR A 109 -15.21 1.49 -13.24
CA THR A 109 -16.27 0.92 -14.07
C THR A 109 -15.83 -0.32 -14.85
N ASN A 110 -14.53 -0.49 -15.06
CA ASN A 110 -13.94 -1.66 -15.70
C ASN A 110 -13.42 -2.61 -14.62
N LEU A 111 -13.19 -3.86 -14.99
CA LEU A 111 -12.58 -4.82 -14.06
C LEU A 111 -11.14 -4.42 -13.70
N ILE A 112 -10.80 -4.58 -12.44
CA ILE A 112 -9.44 -4.44 -11.92
C ILE A 112 -8.68 -5.73 -12.21
N SER A 113 -7.49 -5.62 -12.75
CA SER A 113 -6.56 -6.75 -12.92
C SER A 113 -5.41 -6.72 -11.93
N ALA A 114 -5.13 -5.55 -11.33
CA ALA A 114 -4.11 -5.41 -10.30
C ALA A 114 -4.37 -4.18 -9.43
N THR A 115 -4.02 -4.28 -8.15
CA THR A 115 -3.98 -3.16 -7.20
C THR A 115 -2.66 -3.16 -6.46
N VAL A 116 -2.12 -1.95 -6.22
CA VAL A 116 -0.96 -1.74 -5.36
C VAL A 116 -1.32 -0.70 -4.30
N GLY A 117 -1.28 -1.12 -3.05
CA GLY A 117 -1.46 -0.28 -1.89
C GLY A 117 -0.12 0.18 -1.31
N THR A 118 -0.01 1.46 -0.97
CA THR A 118 1.23 2.07 -0.42
C THR A 118 0.92 3.16 0.60
N PHE A 119 1.93 3.49 1.41
CA PHE A 119 1.89 4.58 2.39
C PHE A 119 2.95 5.65 2.04
N PRO A 120 2.71 6.49 1.01
CA PRO A 120 3.73 7.40 0.47
C PRO A 120 4.20 8.48 1.45
N THR A 121 3.41 8.79 2.46
CA THR A 121 3.80 9.73 3.53
C THR A 121 3.31 9.21 4.87
N VAL A 122 4.26 9.00 5.79
CA VAL A 122 4.01 8.59 7.17
C VAL A 122 4.71 9.57 8.09
N THR A 123 3.96 10.22 8.98
CA THR A 123 4.49 11.27 9.88
C THR A 123 3.98 11.03 11.28
N GLY A 124 4.85 11.19 12.29
CA GLY A 124 4.48 11.08 13.70
C GLY A 124 4.10 9.68 14.17
N VAL A 125 4.19 8.67 13.32
CA VAL A 125 3.93 7.27 13.69
C VAL A 125 5.17 6.73 14.41
N THR A 126 5.04 6.52 15.71
CA THR A 126 6.11 6.02 16.58
C THR A 126 5.73 4.72 17.28
N SER A 127 4.43 4.44 17.38
CA SER A 127 3.92 3.21 17.97
C SER A 127 2.54 2.86 17.41
N GLU A 128 2.27 1.59 17.37
CA GLU A 128 0.98 0.98 17.08
C GLU A 128 0.81 -0.23 17.99
N LYS A 129 -0.43 -0.56 18.35
CA LYS A 129 -0.79 -1.77 19.06
C LYS A 129 -2.20 -2.26 18.72
N ASP A 130 -2.32 -3.59 18.68
CA ASP A 130 -3.58 -4.35 18.78
C ASP A 130 -3.36 -5.44 19.83
N GLY A 131 -3.75 -5.15 21.07
CA GLY A 131 -3.37 -5.97 22.25
C GLY A 131 -1.88 -5.82 22.62
N SER A 132 -0.98 -6.01 21.67
CA SER A 132 0.47 -5.90 21.84
C SER A 132 1.09 -4.95 20.81
N SER A 133 2.32 -4.47 21.06
CA SER A 133 3.03 -3.56 20.16
C SER A 133 3.39 -4.21 18.82
N ASN A 134 3.25 -3.46 17.75
CA ASN A 134 3.49 -3.91 16.37
C ASN A 134 2.69 -5.19 16.03
N VAL A 135 1.41 -5.18 16.39
CA VAL A 135 0.43 -6.20 16.00
C VAL A 135 -0.62 -5.52 15.13
N TYR A 136 -0.53 -5.72 13.84
CA TYR A 136 -1.40 -5.11 12.83
C TYR A 136 -1.43 -5.99 11.57
N SER A 137 -2.45 -5.83 10.77
CA SER A 137 -2.46 -6.31 9.40
C SER A 137 -2.39 -5.15 8.40
N ILE A 138 -1.82 -5.43 7.22
CA ILE A 138 -2.03 -4.64 6.03
C ILE A 138 -2.93 -5.48 5.14
N GLN A 139 -4.07 -4.93 4.74
CA GLN A 139 -5.04 -5.63 3.92
C GLN A 139 -5.29 -4.87 2.62
N LEU A 140 -5.45 -5.63 1.55
CA LEU A 140 -5.97 -5.20 0.27
C LEU A 140 -7.15 -6.10 -0.03
N ASN A 141 -8.35 -5.52 -0.09
CA ASN A 141 -9.60 -6.26 -0.15
C ASN A 141 -10.36 -5.95 -1.44
N SER A 142 -10.93 -6.98 -2.08
CA SER A 142 -11.85 -6.82 -3.19
C SER A 142 -13.23 -6.37 -2.71
N ASN A 143 -14.11 -5.98 -3.62
CA ASN A 143 -15.54 -5.89 -3.35
C ASN A 143 -16.15 -7.27 -3.08
N PHE A 144 -17.35 -7.30 -2.49
CA PHE A 144 -18.18 -8.49 -2.50
C PHE A 144 -18.74 -8.72 -3.91
N MET A 145 -18.56 -9.93 -4.43
CA MET A 145 -18.75 -10.25 -5.85
C MET A 145 -19.78 -11.36 -6.05
N SER A 146 -20.64 -11.21 -7.04
CA SER A 146 -21.49 -12.31 -7.51
C SER A 146 -20.75 -13.09 -8.58
N THR A 147 -20.14 -14.23 -8.22
CA THR A 147 -19.34 -15.06 -9.11
C THR A 147 -19.80 -16.52 -9.13
N ALA A 148 -19.23 -17.33 -10.03
CA ALA A 148 -19.53 -18.76 -10.13
C ALA A 148 -19.05 -19.54 -8.88
N ALA A 149 -18.12 -19.00 -8.09
CA ALA A 149 -17.63 -19.62 -6.86
C ALA A 149 -18.74 -19.92 -5.84
N CYS A 150 -19.81 -19.12 -5.85
CA CYS A 150 -21.00 -19.32 -5.01
C CYS A 150 -21.86 -20.55 -5.40
N ASN A 151 -21.54 -21.23 -6.51
CA ASN A 151 -22.18 -22.48 -6.94
C ASN A 151 -23.72 -22.46 -6.86
N GLY A 152 -24.36 -21.35 -7.24
CA GLY A 152 -25.81 -21.15 -7.26
C GLY A 152 -26.48 -20.92 -5.90
N HIS A 153 -25.72 -20.78 -4.80
CA HIS A 153 -26.29 -20.39 -3.50
C HIS A 153 -26.83 -18.96 -3.56
N SER A 154 -28.14 -18.83 -3.33
CA SER A 154 -28.82 -17.52 -3.40
C SER A 154 -28.33 -16.59 -2.29
N GLY A 155 -27.95 -15.37 -2.68
CA GLY A 155 -27.45 -14.36 -1.75
C GLY A 155 -25.98 -14.49 -1.41
N CYS A 156 -25.31 -15.56 -1.83
CA CYS A 156 -23.88 -15.73 -1.63
C CYS A 156 -23.09 -14.71 -2.46
N LEU A 157 -22.01 -14.19 -1.86
CA LEU A 157 -21.03 -13.31 -2.52
C LEU A 157 -19.61 -13.85 -2.25
N ALA A 158 -18.78 -13.88 -3.27
CA ALA A 158 -17.38 -14.13 -3.12
C ALA A 158 -16.64 -12.87 -2.63
N TRP A 159 -15.57 -13.05 -1.88
CA TRP A 159 -14.70 -11.97 -1.41
C TRP A 159 -13.27 -12.48 -1.27
N GLU A 160 -12.33 -11.66 -1.65
CA GLU A 160 -10.91 -11.99 -1.55
C GLU A 160 -10.14 -10.88 -0.86
N GLN A 161 -9.31 -11.30 0.08
CA GLN A 161 -8.44 -10.44 0.87
C GLN A 161 -6.99 -10.87 0.65
N PHE A 162 -6.13 -9.90 0.32
CA PHE A 162 -4.67 -10.05 0.33
C PHE A 162 -4.19 -9.50 1.67
N VAL A 163 -3.51 -10.32 2.45
CA VAL A 163 -3.21 -10.03 3.87
C VAL A 163 -1.73 -10.17 4.15
N TYR A 164 -1.14 -9.16 4.79
CA TYR A 164 0.06 -9.28 5.60
C TYR A 164 -0.33 -9.20 7.08
N SER A 165 0.05 -10.21 7.86
CA SER A 165 -0.12 -10.26 9.32
C SER A 165 1.23 -10.11 10.00
N SER A 166 1.37 -9.06 10.81
CA SER A 166 2.61 -8.80 11.54
C SER A 166 2.82 -9.78 12.71
N SER A 167 1.74 -10.22 13.37
CA SER A 167 1.86 -11.16 14.48
C SER A 167 2.15 -12.59 14.03
N GLU A 168 1.60 -12.98 12.87
CA GLU A 168 1.80 -14.32 12.30
C GLU A 168 3.04 -14.39 11.40
N THR A 169 3.71 -13.24 11.13
CA THR A 169 4.86 -13.16 10.21
C THR A 169 4.58 -13.84 8.88
N SER A 170 3.41 -13.56 8.31
CA SER A 170 2.85 -14.29 7.19
C SER A 170 2.15 -13.35 6.21
N ALA A 171 2.26 -13.66 4.90
CA ALA A 171 1.44 -13.04 3.88
C ALA A 171 0.73 -14.12 3.06
N PHE A 172 -0.58 -13.94 2.83
CA PHE A 172 -1.45 -14.92 2.20
C PHE A 172 -2.73 -14.28 1.68
N MET A 173 -3.51 -15.00 0.89
CA MET A 173 -4.85 -14.61 0.50
C MET A 173 -5.87 -15.38 1.34
N GLN A 174 -6.90 -14.67 1.83
CA GLN A 174 -8.06 -15.28 2.48
C GLN A 174 -9.27 -15.11 1.58
N TYR A 175 -9.91 -16.24 1.27
CA TYR A 175 -11.06 -16.36 0.37
C TYR A 175 -12.32 -16.58 1.17
N TRP A 176 -13.40 -15.92 0.77
CA TRP A 176 -14.68 -16.01 1.41
C TRP A 176 -15.81 -16.32 0.43
N LEU A 177 -16.77 -17.10 0.90
CA LEU A 177 -18.11 -17.22 0.34
C LEU A 177 -19.09 -16.71 1.41
N ILE A 178 -19.44 -15.45 1.30
CA ILE A 178 -20.28 -14.74 2.25
C ILE A 178 -21.71 -15.22 2.08
N ASP A 179 -22.44 -15.49 3.18
CA ASP A 179 -23.81 -16.00 3.16
C ASP A 179 -24.00 -17.31 2.37
N TYR A 180 -22.96 -18.15 2.27
CA TYR A 180 -23.03 -19.44 1.61
C TYR A 180 -23.94 -20.43 2.34
N GLY A 181 -24.07 -20.30 3.66
CA GLY A 181 -24.79 -21.20 4.56
C GLY A 181 -23.86 -22.00 5.46
N ASN A 182 -24.45 -22.89 6.25
CA ASN A 182 -23.72 -23.63 7.28
C ASN A 182 -22.95 -24.86 6.76
N SER A 183 -23.20 -25.27 5.51
CA SER A 183 -22.56 -26.44 4.89
C SER A 183 -21.55 -25.98 3.84
N CYS A 184 -20.33 -25.71 4.29
CA CYS A 184 -19.27 -25.24 3.40
C CYS A 184 -18.77 -26.32 2.45
N PRO A 185 -18.22 -25.94 1.28
CA PRO A 185 -17.56 -26.89 0.39
C PRO A 185 -16.38 -27.60 1.07
N SER A 186 -15.99 -28.75 0.57
CA SER A 186 -14.82 -29.47 1.09
C SER A 186 -13.57 -28.59 1.07
N GLY A 187 -12.82 -28.56 2.17
CA GLY A 187 -11.61 -27.74 2.33
C GLY A 187 -11.86 -26.27 2.70
N TRP A 188 -13.13 -25.91 2.98
CA TRP A 188 -13.51 -24.59 3.52
C TRP A 188 -13.92 -24.71 4.99
N ASN A 189 -13.60 -23.70 5.78
CA ASN A 189 -14.02 -23.57 7.15
C ASN A 189 -15.34 -22.79 7.23
N SER A 190 -16.19 -23.12 8.21
CA SER A 190 -17.44 -22.39 8.47
C SER A 190 -17.21 -21.24 9.44
N TYR A 191 -17.78 -20.08 9.15
CA TYR A 191 -17.78 -18.91 10.02
C TYR A 191 -19.08 -18.12 9.86
N ASP A 192 -19.91 -18.11 10.87
CA ASP A 192 -21.16 -17.32 10.94
C ASP A 192 -22.03 -17.35 9.69
N GLY A 193 -22.33 -18.56 9.16
CA GLY A 193 -23.12 -18.75 7.95
C GLY A 193 -22.40 -18.40 6.64
N SER A 194 -21.12 -18.15 6.70
CA SER A 194 -20.21 -17.98 5.57
C SER A 194 -19.12 -19.05 5.59
N CYS A 195 -18.37 -19.16 4.51
CA CYS A 195 -17.26 -20.09 4.40
C CYS A 195 -15.97 -19.36 4.07
N TYR A 196 -14.85 -19.75 4.66
CA TYR A 196 -13.55 -19.17 4.32
C TYR A 196 -12.50 -20.26 4.15
N LYS A 197 -11.45 -19.95 3.41
CA LYS A 197 -10.21 -20.72 3.35
C LYS A 197 -9.05 -19.80 3.00
N ASN A 198 -7.82 -20.24 3.25
CA ASN A 198 -6.62 -19.49 2.93
C ASN A 198 -5.87 -20.13 1.75
N SER A 199 -5.10 -19.33 1.02
CA SER A 199 -4.06 -19.82 0.12
C SER A 199 -2.91 -20.47 0.90
N ALA A 200 -1.91 -21.01 0.22
CA ALA A 200 -0.59 -21.16 0.79
C ALA A 200 -0.05 -19.78 1.20
N ALA A 201 0.78 -19.74 2.23
CA ALA A 201 1.37 -18.51 2.74
C ALA A 201 2.86 -18.43 2.43
N VAL A 202 3.38 -17.22 2.36
CA VAL A 202 4.81 -16.97 2.38
C VAL A 202 5.20 -16.40 3.76
N THR A 203 6.27 -16.95 4.34
CA THR A 203 6.82 -16.42 5.61
C THR A 203 7.53 -15.11 5.35
N VAL A 204 7.19 -14.08 6.12
CA VAL A 204 7.70 -12.72 5.99
C VAL A 204 8.19 -12.21 7.35
N PRO A 205 9.07 -11.20 7.41
CA PRO A 205 9.49 -10.64 8.69
C PRO A 205 8.34 -9.92 9.40
N LYS A 206 8.42 -9.86 10.73
CA LYS A 206 7.63 -8.91 11.52
C LYS A 206 8.19 -7.51 11.35
N GLU A 207 7.46 -6.65 10.65
CA GLU A 207 7.89 -5.28 10.42
C GLU A 207 7.44 -4.36 11.56
N PRO A 208 8.34 -3.53 12.12
CA PRO A 208 7.93 -2.52 13.09
C PRO A 208 7.09 -1.45 12.40
N ILE A 209 6.12 -0.88 13.13
CA ILE A 209 5.23 0.15 12.57
C ILE A 209 5.98 1.37 12.02
N THR A 210 7.16 1.64 12.52
CA THR A 210 8.03 2.73 12.05
C THR A 210 8.59 2.51 10.64
N SER A 211 8.51 1.28 10.11
CA SER A 211 8.88 0.94 8.72
C SER A 211 7.74 1.15 7.72
N LEU A 212 6.56 1.58 8.16
CA LEU A 212 5.32 1.59 7.37
C LEU A 212 5.47 2.23 5.99
N SER A 213 6.24 3.32 5.85
CA SER A 213 6.46 3.99 4.57
C SER A 213 7.20 3.14 3.53
N THR A 214 7.83 2.04 3.94
CA THR A 214 8.54 1.10 3.05
C THR A 214 7.74 -0.15 2.72
N LEU A 215 6.54 -0.29 3.33
CA LEU A 215 5.67 -1.45 3.15
C LEU A 215 4.70 -1.20 1.99
N LYS A 216 4.55 -2.20 1.13
CA LYS A 216 3.54 -2.22 0.08
C LYS A 216 2.90 -3.61 0.03
N LEU A 217 1.64 -3.63 -0.34
CA LEU A 217 0.92 -4.86 -0.64
C LEU A 217 0.27 -4.73 -2.01
N SER A 218 0.43 -5.72 -2.85
CA SER A 218 -0.27 -5.78 -4.13
C SER A 218 -1.02 -7.09 -4.30
N GLY A 219 -2.12 -7.01 -5.03
CA GLY A 219 -2.90 -8.13 -5.52
C GLY A 219 -3.03 -8.05 -7.03
N THR A 220 -2.93 -9.19 -7.71
CA THR A 220 -3.25 -9.31 -9.14
C THR A 220 -4.20 -10.47 -9.35
N ALA A 221 -5.07 -10.38 -10.35
CA ALA A 221 -5.99 -11.43 -10.73
C ALA A 221 -5.90 -11.70 -12.23
N VAL A 222 -5.84 -13.00 -12.59
CA VAL A 222 -5.77 -13.45 -13.98
C VAL A 222 -6.88 -14.48 -14.23
N SER A 223 -7.84 -14.13 -15.05
CA SER A 223 -9.00 -14.97 -15.34
C SER A 223 -8.60 -16.37 -15.80
N GLY A 224 -9.05 -17.39 -15.06
CA GLY A 224 -8.71 -18.79 -15.29
C GLY A 224 -7.24 -19.13 -15.00
N GLY A 225 -6.49 -18.21 -14.43
CA GLY A 225 -5.09 -18.35 -14.02
C GLY A 225 -4.91 -18.31 -12.51
N THR A 226 -3.96 -17.49 -12.07
CA THR A 226 -3.62 -17.33 -10.66
C THR A 226 -3.84 -15.89 -10.19
N ASP A 227 -4.31 -15.77 -8.96
CA ASP A 227 -4.20 -14.56 -8.18
C ASP A 227 -2.86 -14.55 -7.47
N THR A 228 -2.26 -13.38 -7.37
CA THR A 228 -0.90 -13.25 -6.81
C THR A 228 -0.87 -12.12 -5.80
N LEU A 229 -0.38 -12.44 -4.60
CA LEU A 229 -0.02 -11.46 -3.59
C LEU A 229 1.48 -11.15 -3.69
N VAL A 230 1.85 -9.86 -3.66
CA VAL A 230 3.24 -9.44 -3.41
C VAL A 230 3.26 -8.50 -2.20
N PHE A 231 4.09 -8.82 -1.22
CA PHE A 231 4.40 -7.95 -0.07
C PHE A 231 5.84 -7.47 -0.17
N THR A 232 6.07 -6.16 -0.05
CA THR A 232 7.42 -5.59 0.00
C THR A 232 7.69 -4.91 1.33
N ALA A 233 8.90 -5.12 1.86
CA ALA A 233 9.39 -4.53 3.09
C ALA A 233 10.85 -4.10 2.94
N GLY A 234 11.11 -2.81 2.94
CA GLY A 234 12.47 -2.26 2.76
C GLY A 234 13.10 -2.71 1.44
N THR A 235 14.10 -3.60 1.53
CA THR A 235 14.84 -4.15 0.39
C THR A 235 14.42 -5.57 0.01
N LYS A 236 13.33 -6.09 0.56
CA LYS A 236 12.84 -7.45 0.33
C LYS A 236 11.44 -7.45 -0.21
N ALA A 237 11.15 -8.45 -1.02
CA ALA A 237 9.82 -8.75 -1.54
C ALA A 237 9.51 -10.24 -1.38
N TYR A 238 8.25 -10.54 -1.15
CA TYR A 238 7.72 -11.87 -0.95
C TYR A 238 6.44 -12.03 -1.74
N SER A 239 6.19 -13.22 -2.28
CA SER A 239 4.99 -13.49 -3.06
C SER A 239 4.43 -14.88 -2.78
N THR A 240 3.12 -14.99 -2.84
CA THR A 240 2.40 -16.26 -2.88
C THR A 240 1.29 -16.18 -3.92
N THR A 241 0.90 -17.32 -4.44
CA THR A 241 -0.14 -17.45 -5.47
C THR A 241 -1.30 -18.32 -5.03
N GLY A 242 -2.45 -18.08 -5.64
CA GLY A 242 -3.64 -18.91 -5.51
C GLY A 242 -4.38 -18.99 -6.84
N LYS A 243 -5.33 -19.91 -6.98
CA LYS A 243 -6.10 -20.03 -8.22
C LYS A 243 -7.24 -19.01 -8.23
N ASP A 244 -7.37 -18.25 -9.30
CA ASP A 244 -8.48 -17.32 -9.54
C ASP A 244 -9.86 -18.02 -9.40
N SER A 245 -9.96 -19.28 -9.83
CA SER A 245 -11.19 -20.05 -9.73
C SER A 245 -11.70 -20.33 -8.30
N VAL A 246 -11.00 -19.86 -7.27
CA VAL A 246 -11.45 -20.00 -5.88
C VAL A 246 -12.56 -19.00 -5.56
N THR A 247 -12.45 -17.78 -6.06
CA THR A 247 -13.41 -16.70 -5.91
C THR A 247 -13.89 -16.14 -7.26
N ASP A 248 -13.21 -16.50 -8.36
CA ASP A 248 -13.36 -15.93 -9.71
C ASP A 248 -13.15 -14.40 -9.67
N LEU A 249 -12.14 -13.94 -8.91
CA LEU A 249 -11.83 -12.52 -8.64
C LEU A 249 -11.74 -11.71 -9.94
N ALA A 250 -10.99 -12.20 -10.94
CA ALA A 250 -10.76 -11.51 -12.20
C ALA A 250 -12.03 -11.23 -13.01
N THR A 251 -13.17 -11.85 -12.66
CA THR A 251 -14.43 -11.68 -13.39
C THR A 251 -15.34 -10.59 -12.83
N ALA A 252 -15.07 -10.10 -11.59
CA ALA A 252 -15.99 -9.20 -10.90
C ALA A 252 -15.34 -8.18 -9.94
N TRP A 253 -14.01 -8.06 -9.97
CA TRP A 253 -13.27 -7.10 -9.15
C TRP A 253 -13.39 -5.69 -9.72
N ASP A 254 -14.12 -4.80 -9.05
CA ASP A 254 -14.32 -3.41 -9.49
C ASP A 254 -14.11 -2.36 -8.39
N GLN A 255 -13.88 -2.80 -7.14
CA GLN A 255 -13.48 -1.94 -6.04
C GLN A 255 -12.31 -2.54 -5.28
N SER A 256 -11.42 -1.70 -4.80
CA SER A 256 -10.27 -2.12 -3.99
C SER A 256 -10.08 -1.20 -2.80
N GLU A 257 -10.14 -1.78 -1.60
CA GLU A 257 -9.70 -1.19 -0.34
C GLU A 257 -8.23 -1.52 -0.10
N PHE A 258 -7.52 -0.59 0.51
CA PHE A 258 -6.19 -0.87 1.08
C PHE A 258 -5.99 -0.04 2.33
N ASN A 259 -5.62 -0.71 3.42
CA ASN A 259 -5.34 0.00 4.68
C ASN A 259 -4.46 -0.83 5.63
N ILE A 260 -4.00 -0.16 6.70
CA ILE A 260 -3.40 -0.74 7.89
C ILE A 260 -4.41 -0.74 9.02
N ILE A 261 -4.73 -1.92 9.53
CA ILE A 261 -5.84 -2.17 10.45
C ILE A 261 -5.48 -3.27 11.47
N GLY A 262 -6.42 -3.62 12.33
CA GLY A 262 -6.26 -4.67 13.30
C GLY A 262 -5.86 -6.02 12.69
N ASP A 263 -5.29 -6.91 13.48
CA ASP A 263 -4.70 -8.16 13.02
C ASP A 263 -5.67 -9.36 13.20
N GLY A 264 -6.83 -9.26 12.55
CA GLY A 264 -7.85 -10.30 12.48
C GLY A 264 -8.89 -10.25 13.60
N GLY A 265 -9.97 -11.02 13.44
CA GLY A 265 -11.05 -11.14 14.42
C GLY A 265 -11.87 -9.87 14.64
N GLY A 266 -11.86 -8.93 13.72
CA GLY A 266 -12.53 -7.63 13.83
C GLY A 266 -11.82 -6.68 14.81
N SER A 267 -10.53 -6.86 15.04
CA SER A 267 -9.74 -6.07 15.98
C SER A 267 -9.37 -4.68 15.41
N LYS A 268 -8.67 -3.88 16.23
CA LYS A 268 -8.40 -2.47 15.92
C LYS A 268 -6.94 -2.11 16.15
N ALA A 269 -6.25 -1.70 15.09
CA ALA A 269 -4.93 -1.07 15.18
C ALA A 269 -5.04 0.30 15.88
N THR A 270 -4.24 0.53 16.91
CA THR A 270 -4.26 1.75 17.71
C THR A 270 -2.92 2.47 17.61
N PHE A 271 -2.91 3.55 16.86
CA PHE A 271 -1.75 4.43 16.65
C PHE A 271 -1.63 5.46 17.77
N ASN A 272 -0.40 5.92 18.02
CA ASN A 272 -0.13 7.03 18.93
C ASN A 272 -0.75 8.34 18.42
N SER A 273 -1.02 9.27 19.34
CA SER A 273 -1.45 10.63 19.00
C SER A 273 -0.39 11.35 18.15
N GLY A 274 -0.85 12.15 17.20
CA GLY A 274 -0.02 12.86 16.22
C GLY A 274 0.40 12.02 15.01
N SER A 275 -0.07 10.77 14.93
CA SER A 275 0.11 9.92 13.74
C SER A 275 -0.65 10.49 12.54
N SER A 276 -0.01 10.48 11.39
CA SER A 276 -0.59 10.89 10.11
C SER A 276 -0.04 10.03 8.98
N ILE A 277 -0.94 9.39 8.25
CA ILE A 277 -0.63 8.44 7.18
C ILE A 277 -1.35 8.88 5.91
N THR A 278 -0.63 8.95 4.80
CA THR A 278 -1.23 9.04 3.48
C THR A 278 -1.33 7.63 2.91
N VAL A 279 -2.53 7.23 2.55
CA VAL A 279 -2.84 5.95 1.90
C VAL A 279 -3.02 6.20 0.41
N LYS A 280 -2.39 5.35 -0.43
CA LYS A 280 -2.55 5.38 -1.89
C LYS A 280 -2.94 4.01 -2.38
N VAL A 281 -4.01 3.95 -3.18
CA VAL A 281 -4.54 2.72 -3.80
C VAL A 281 -4.48 2.90 -5.32
N ALA A 282 -3.47 2.31 -5.94
CA ALA A 282 -3.25 2.38 -7.38
C ALA A 282 -3.84 1.14 -8.06
N VAL A 283 -4.67 1.33 -9.09
CA VAL A 283 -5.38 0.23 -9.76
C VAL A 283 -5.01 0.15 -11.24
N THR A 284 -4.96 -1.07 -11.76
CA THR A 284 -4.88 -1.38 -13.19
C THR A 284 -6.22 -1.91 -13.64
N HIS A 285 -6.94 -1.16 -14.48
CA HIS A 285 -8.30 -1.52 -14.92
C HIS A 285 -8.52 -1.28 -16.43
N GLY A 286 -7.44 -1.34 -17.22
CA GLY A 286 -7.49 -1.16 -18.67
C GLY A 286 -7.79 0.27 -19.13
N SER A 287 -7.80 1.27 -18.22
CA SER A 287 -8.02 2.69 -18.51
C SER A 287 -7.04 3.57 -17.75
N THR A 288 -6.85 4.79 -18.23
CA THR A 288 -6.05 5.83 -17.55
C THR A 288 -6.91 6.78 -16.72
N THR A 289 -8.24 6.57 -16.68
CA THR A 289 -9.19 7.40 -15.94
C THR A 289 -8.99 7.20 -14.42
N ALA A 290 -9.09 8.28 -13.67
CA ALA A 290 -9.02 8.22 -12.21
C ALA A 290 -10.11 7.32 -11.63
N PRO A 291 -9.80 6.46 -10.66
CA PRO A 291 -10.82 5.80 -9.85
C PRO A 291 -11.62 6.82 -9.04
N THR A 292 -12.85 6.47 -8.72
CA THR A 292 -13.66 7.25 -7.79
C THR A 292 -13.32 6.87 -6.34
N CYS A 293 -13.20 7.88 -5.47
CA CYS A 293 -13.13 7.66 -4.03
C CYS A 293 -14.52 7.24 -3.52
N ALA A 294 -14.75 5.96 -3.40
CA ALA A 294 -15.98 5.47 -2.80
C ALA A 294 -15.87 5.53 -1.28
N SER A 295 -16.76 6.31 -0.64
CA SER A 295 -16.93 6.24 0.81
C SER A 295 -17.57 4.91 1.15
N ASN A 296 -17.01 4.20 2.11
CA ASN A 296 -17.35 2.82 2.30
C ASN A 296 -18.58 2.60 3.18
N ALA A 297 -19.32 1.52 2.86
CA ALA A 297 -20.38 0.99 3.71
C ALA A 297 -19.85 0.02 4.77
N GLY A 298 -18.57 -0.37 4.68
CA GLY A 298 -17.86 -1.20 5.62
C GLY A 298 -18.11 -2.69 5.48
N THR A 299 -17.38 -3.35 4.58
CA THR A 299 -17.38 -4.82 4.44
C THR A 299 -16.28 -5.48 5.26
N THR A 300 -15.23 -4.74 5.62
CA THR A 300 -14.09 -5.18 6.40
C THR A 300 -14.33 -4.99 7.90
N GLY A 301 -14.11 -6.03 8.69
CA GLY A 301 -14.38 -6.01 10.12
C GLY A 301 -13.28 -5.33 10.93
N GLU A 302 -12.02 -5.49 10.53
CA GLU A 302 -10.87 -4.88 11.18
C GLU A 302 -10.85 -3.36 10.91
N THR A 303 -10.35 -2.58 11.89
CA THR A 303 -10.34 -1.12 11.82
C THR A 303 -9.03 -0.53 12.35
N ASN A 304 -8.90 0.79 12.31
CA ASN A 304 -7.88 1.55 13.02
C ASN A 304 -8.51 2.70 13.84
N ASN A 305 -7.71 3.46 14.60
CA ASN A 305 -8.16 4.63 15.36
C ASN A 305 -7.91 5.97 14.65
N LEU A 306 -7.56 5.94 13.38
CA LEU A 306 -7.28 7.15 12.61
C LEU A 306 -8.60 7.78 12.11
N THR A 307 -8.60 9.08 12.01
CA THR A 307 -9.71 9.87 11.46
C THR A 307 -9.47 10.12 9.99
N LEU A 308 -10.47 9.78 9.18
CA LEU A 308 -10.45 9.88 7.74
C LEU A 308 -10.49 11.35 7.28
N GLY A 309 -9.55 11.74 6.42
CA GLY A 309 -9.51 13.03 5.74
C GLY A 309 -10.13 12.99 4.34
N SER A 310 -9.76 13.97 3.51
CA SER A 310 -10.24 14.03 2.13
C SER A 310 -9.55 13.01 1.23
N CYS A 311 -10.28 12.56 0.20
CA CYS A 311 -9.78 11.69 -0.85
C CYS A 311 -9.75 12.40 -2.20
N SER A 312 -8.80 12.01 -3.05
CA SER A 312 -8.71 12.45 -4.44
C SER A 312 -8.36 11.31 -5.37
N GLY A 313 -9.03 11.26 -6.54
CA GLY A 313 -8.67 10.38 -7.64
C GLY A 313 -7.72 11.07 -8.62
N VAL A 314 -6.74 10.34 -9.13
CA VAL A 314 -5.71 10.82 -10.06
C VAL A 314 -5.66 9.91 -11.28
N SER A 315 -5.79 10.51 -12.48
CA SER A 315 -5.65 9.85 -13.78
C SER A 315 -4.18 9.70 -14.16
N GLY A 316 -3.86 8.73 -15.00
CA GLY A 316 -2.50 8.53 -15.51
C GLY A 316 -2.25 7.10 -15.99
N SER A 317 -1.00 6.78 -16.30
CA SER A 317 -0.60 5.41 -16.67
C SER A 317 -0.83 4.40 -15.54
N THR A 318 -0.86 4.87 -14.32
CA THR A 318 -1.20 4.10 -13.12
C THR A 318 -2.18 4.94 -12.30
N PRO A 319 -3.49 4.90 -12.64
CA PRO A 319 -4.48 5.70 -11.94
C PRO A 319 -4.64 5.23 -10.49
N TYR A 320 -4.94 6.16 -9.58
CA TYR A 320 -5.05 5.85 -8.16
C TYR A 320 -6.01 6.79 -7.43
N ILE A 321 -6.46 6.36 -6.26
CA ILE A 321 -6.95 7.28 -5.23
C ILE A 321 -5.89 7.49 -4.16
N GLN A 322 -5.98 8.63 -3.50
CA GLN A 322 -5.14 8.94 -2.35
C GLN A 322 -5.94 9.69 -1.30
N PHE A 323 -5.77 9.29 -0.05
CA PHE A 323 -6.41 9.94 1.09
C PHE A 323 -5.48 10.00 2.29
N LYS A 324 -5.84 10.79 3.27
CA LYS A 324 -5.07 10.98 4.51
C LYS A 324 -5.88 10.49 5.70
N GLU A 325 -5.21 9.84 6.62
CA GLU A 325 -5.73 9.45 7.92
C GLU A 325 -4.84 10.02 9.02
N SER A 326 -5.42 10.42 10.15
CA SER A 326 -4.66 11.01 11.25
C SER A 326 -5.33 10.81 12.61
N ASN A 327 -4.51 10.79 13.69
CA ASN A 327 -4.94 10.68 15.08
C ASN A 327 -4.42 11.85 15.90
#